data_15e8e4ffc25cd66d069c92e5f3479709
#
_entry.id   15e8e4ffc25cd66d069c92e5f3479709
#
_cell.length_a   1.000
_cell.length_b   1.000
_cell.length_c   1.000
_cell.angle_alpha   90.00
_cell.angle_beta   90.00
_cell.angle_gamma   90.00
#
_symmetry.space_group_name_H-M   'P 1'
#
loop_
_entity.id
_entity.type
_entity.pdbx_description
1 polymer ?
#
loop_
_entity_poly.entity_id
_entity_poly.type
_entity_poly.pdbx_seq_one_letter_code
_entity_poly.pdbx_strand_id
1 'polypeptide(L)' 'MQREYEVLYEVIEDGWIMATVPDLPGAVTQGQTMAEARANIREVIELLLESYREQAHQLVSTSAVREVMTVDATPR' A
#
# COMPACT_ATOMS: atom_id res chain seq x y z
N MET A 1 11.76 6.73 -6.93
CA MET A 1 10.58 7.58 -7.14
C MET A 1 9.56 7.34 -6.04
N GLN A 2 9.08 8.40 -5.44
CA GLN A 2 8.06 8.31 -4.40
C GLN A 2 6.67 8.28 -5.03
N ARG A 3 5.79 7.47 -4.45
CA ARG A 3 4.38 7.43 -4.85
C ARG A 3 3.55 7.97 -3.69
N GLU A 4 2.50 8.67 -4.03
CA GLU A 4 1.58 9.23 -3.06
C GLU A 4 0.27 8.45 -3.09
N TYR A 5 -0.25 8.17 -1.90
CA TYR A 5 -1.53 7.49 -1.75
C TYR A 5 -2.44 8.32 -0.86
N GLU A 6 -3.68 8.45 -1.28
CA GLU A 6 -4.69 9.06 -0.44
C GLU A 6 -5.12 8.06 0.62
N VAL A 7 -5.13 8.50 1.87
CA VAL A 7 -5.60 7.68 2.99
C VAL A 7 -6.85 8.34 3.57
N LEU A 8 -7.91 7.56 3.70
CA LEU A 8 -9.16 8.02 4.29
C LEU A 8 -9.26 7.51 5.72
N TYR A 9 -9.53 8.42 6.66
CA TYR A 9 -9.71 8.08 8.06
C TYR A 9 -11.16 8.31 8.46
N GLU A 10 -11.75 7.33 9.14
CA GLU A 10 -13.14 7.38 9.51
C GLU A 10 -13.31 6.86 10.93
N VAL A 11 -14.03 7.62 11.76
CA VAL A 11 -14.34 7.17 13.12
C VAL A 11 -15.43 6.09 13.03
N ILE A 12 -15.15 4.96 13.62
CA ILE A 12 -16.07 3.83 13.68
C ILE A 12 -16.48 3.57 15.13
N GLU A 13 -17.05 2.40 15.41
CA GLU A 13 -17.57 2.07 16.73
C GLU A 13 -16.51 2.24 17.84
N ASP A 14 -16.95 2.66 19.00
CA ASP A 14 -16.13 2.81 20.20
C ASP A 14 -14.99 3.82 20.05
N GLY A 15 -15.11 4.76 19.10
CA GLY A 15 -14.10 5.78 18.89
C GLY A 15 -12.86 5.29 18.14
N TRP A 16 -12.86 4.07 17.67
CA TRP A 16 -11.77 3.60 16.84
C TRP A 16 -11.77 4.32 15.49
N ILE A 17 -10.60 4.41 14.90
CA ILE A 17 -10.42 5.07 13.62
C ILE A 17 -10.00 4.04 12.58
N MET A 18 -10.78 3.94 11.52
CA MET A 18 -10.46 3.09 10.39
C MET A 18 -9.68 3.90 9.36
N ALA A 19 -8.61 3.31 8.85
CA ALA A 19 -7.83 3.91 7.78
C ALA A 19 -7.91 3.03 6.54
N THR A 20 -8.16 3.63 5.40
CA THR A 20 -8.33 2.92 4.13
C THR A 20 -7.56 3.65 3.04
N VAL A 21 -6.93 2.89 2.15
CA VAL A 21 -6.30 3.44 0.94
C VAL A 21 -7.10 2.93 -0.26
N PRO A 22 -7.97 3.77 -0.86
CA PRO A 22 -8.84 3.31 -1.95
C PRO A 22 -8.10 2.74 -3.14
N ASP A 23 -6.91 3.26 -3.44
CA ASP A 23 -6.13 2.83 -4.60
C ASP A 23 -5.39 1.50 -4.41
N LEU A 24 -5.37 0.97 -3.19
CA LEU A 24 -4.69 -0.29 -2.89
C LEU A 24 -5.70 -1.30 -2.33
N PRO A 25 -6.14 -2.27 -3.11
CA PRO A 25 -7.06 -3.29 -2.61
C PRO A 25 -6.50 -4.02 -1.38
N GLY A 26 -7.30 -4.10 -0.33
CA GLY A 26 -6.89 -4.73 0.92
C GLY A 26 -6.19 -3.82 1.91
N ALA A 27 -5.94 -2.57 1.55
CA ALA A 27 -5.27 -1.62 2.45
C ALA A 27 -6.29 -1.01 3.41
N VAL A 28 -6.60 -1.74 4.47
CA VAL A 28 -7.54 -1.32 5.53
C VAL A 28 -6.94 -1.71 6.87
N THR A 29 -6.99 -0.79 7.82
CA THR A 29 -6.58 -1.05 9.19
C THR A 29 -7.34 -0.14 10.14
N GLN A 30 -7.05 -0.23 11.41
CA GLN A 30 -7.68 0.63 12.41
C GLN A 30 -6.71 0.93 13.54
N GLY A 31 -7.03 1.94 14.32
CA GLY A 31 -6.26 2.33 15.49
C GLY A 31 -7.15 3.04 16.49
N GLN A 32 -6.71 3.12 17.72
CA GLN A 32 -7.45 3.80 18.77
C GLN A 32 -7.27 5.31 18.72
N THR A 33 -6.22 5.77 18.06
CA THR A 33 -5.93 7.19 17.86
C THR A 33 -5.55 7.43 16.41
N MET A 34 -5.56 8.69 15.98
CA MET A 34 -5.11 9.05 14.62
C MET A 34 -3.66 8.67 14.41
N ALA A 35 -2.79 8.87 15.40
CA ALA A 35 -1.38 8.52 15.29
C ALA A 35 -1.21 7.02 15.10
N GLU A 36 -1.96 6.22 15.84
CA GLU A 36 -1.90 4.77 15.72
C GLU A 36 -2.44 4.29 14.38
N ALA A 37 -3.59 4.82 13.95
CA ALA A 37 -4.17 4.47 12.66
C ALA A 37 -3.22 4.83 11.52
N ARG A 38 -2.57 5.99 11.61
CA ARG A 38 -1.61 6.44 10.59
C ARG A 38 -0.38 5.53 10.54
N ALA A 39 0.16 5.15 11.68
CA ALA A 39 1.31 4.24 11.73
C ALA A 39 0.93 2.86 11.17
N ASN A 40 -0.25 2.37 11.54
CA ASN A 40 -0.71 1.06 11.10
C ASN A 40 -0.97 1.03 9.59
N ILE A 41 -1.60 2.06 9.03
CA ILE A 41 -1.88 2.05 7.58
C ILE A 41 -0.58 2.19 6.76
N ARG A 42 0.39 2.92 7.26
CA ARG A 42 1.69 3.00 6.60
C ARG A 42 2.34 1.62 6.49
N GLU A 43 2.31 0.86 7.58
CA GLU A 43 2.84 -0.50 7.59
C GLU A 43 2.08 -1.40 6.62
N VAL A 44 0.75 -1.29 6.59
CA VAL A 44 -0.07 -2.07 5.66
C VAL A 44 0.29 -1.75 4.21
N ILE A 45 0.47 -0.49 3.87
CA ILE A 45 0.86 -0.08 2.52
C ILE A 45 2.20 -0.72 2.16
N GLU A 46 3.18 -0.62 3.05
CA GLU A 46 4.51 -1.18 2.80
C GLU A 46 4.46 -2.69 2.58
N LEU A 47 3.70 -3.40 3.41
CA LEU A 47 3.56 -4.85 3.30
C LEU A 47 2.84 -5.26 2.01
N LEU A 48 1.80 -4.53 1.61
CA LEU A 48 1.07 -4.83 0.38
C LEU A 48 1.93 -4.61 -0.85
N LEU A 49 2.69 -3.51 -0.89
CA LEU A 49 3.56 -3.23 -2.01
C LEU A 49 4.64 -4.30 -2.15
N GLU A 50 5.19 -4.75 -1.04
CA GLU A 50 6.16 -5.85 -1.03
C GLU A 50 5.54 -7.15 -1.52
N SER A 51 4.32 -7.46 -1.08
CA SER A 51 3.60 -8.65 -1.50
C SER A 51 3.34 -8.66 -3.00
N TYR A 52 2.89 -7.55 -3.57
CA TYR A 52 2.67 -7.44 -5.01
C TYR A 52 3.97 -7.67 -5.78
N ARG A 53 5.07 -7.14 -5.28
CA ARG A 53 6.38 -7.31 -5.88
C ARG A 53 6.81 -8.77 -5.89
N GLU A 54 6.61 -9.47 -4.78
CA GLU A 54 6.92 -10.89 -4.67
C GLU A 54 6.09 -11.73 -5.63
N GLN A 55 4.79 -11.46 -5.71
CA GLN A 55 3.89 -12.16 -6.62
C GLN A 55 4.32 -11.99 -8.07
N ALA A 56 4.70 -10.79 -8.45
CA ALA A 56 5.19 -10.51 -9.78
C ALA A 56 6.45 -11.33 -10.10
N HIS A 57 7.36 -11.44 -9.13
CA HIS A 57 8.58 -12.22 -9.29
C HIS A 57 8.30 -13.72 -9.41
N GLN A 58 7.32 -14.22 -8.66
CA GLN A 58 6.96 -15.64 -8.70
C GLN A 58 6.34 -16.06 -10.02
N LEU A 59 5.73 -15.13 -10.74
CA LEU A 59 5.11 -15.41 -12.03
C LEU A 59 6.10 -15.43 -13.19
N VAL A 60 7.35 -15.06 -12.93
CA VAL A 60 8.37 -14.96 -13.97
C VAL A 60 9.09 -16.30 -14.14
N SER A 61 9.19 -16.75 -15.41
CA SER A 61 9.93 -17.94 -15.75
C SER A 61 11.44 -17.75 -15.51
N THR A 62 12.15 -18.85 -15.19
CA THR A 62 13.61 -18.82 -15.03
C THR A 62 14.33 -18.48 -16.32
N SER A 63 13.68 -18.69 -17.46
CA SER A 63 14.26 -18.35 -18.78
C SER A 63 13.99 -16.90 -19.19
N ALA A 64 13.27 -16.14 -18.37
CA ALA A 64 12.95 -14.76 -18.69
C ALA A 64 14.19 -13.87 -18.64
N VAL A 65 14.25 -12.92 -19.55
CA VAL A 65 15.29 -11.89 -19.54
C VAL A 65 14.81 -10.75 -18.65
N ARG A 66 15.66 -10.28 -17.74
CA ARG A 66 15.31 -9.21 -16.81
C ARG A 66 15.96 -7.92 -17.23
N GLU A 67 15.20 -6.87 -17.15
CA GLU A 67 15.69 -5.53 -17.45
C GLU A 67 15.12 -4.55 -16.43
N VAL A 68 15.96 -3.65 -15.96
CA VAL A 68 15.51 -2.55 -15.10
C VAL A 68 15.35 -1.33 -15.99
N MET A 69 14.12 -0.82 -16.05
CA MET A 69 13.81 0.33 -16.89
C MET A 69 13.29 1.46 -16.03
N THR A 70 13.88 2.63 -16.17
CA THR A 70 13.43 3.83 -15.47
C THR A 70 12.45 4.58 -16.36
N VAL A 71 11.25 4.83 -15.83
CA VAL A 71 10.22 5.58 -16.56
C VAL A 71 9.71 6.69 -15.67
N ASP A 72 9.22 7.75 -16.30
CA ASP A 72 8.58 8.84 -15.59
C ASP A 72 7.15 8.43 -15.27
N ALA A 73 6.84 8.30 -13.98
CA ALA A 73 5.52 7.89 -13.51
C ALA A 73 4.64 9.07 -13.11
N THR A 74 4.81 10.19 -13.76
CA THR A 74 4.01 11.39 -13.49
C THR A 74 2.54 11.10 -13.81
N PRO A 75 1.63 11.33 -12.86
CA PRO A 75 0.19 11.13 -13.13
C PRO A 75 -0.30 12.12 -14.17
N ARG A 76 -1.24 11.67 -14.95
CA ARG A 76 -1.87 12.52 -15.96
C ARG A 76 -3.06 13.27 -15.39
#